data_ab497e892017875474a8cc1762276fca
#
_entry.id   ab497e892017875474a8cc1762276fca
#
_cell.length_a   1.000
_cell.length_b   1.000
_cell.length_c   1.000
_cell.angle_alpha   90.00
_cell.angle_beta   90.00
_cell.angle_gamma   90.00
#
_symmetry.space_group_name_H-M   'P 1'
#
loop_
_entity.id
_entity.type
_entity.pdbx_description
1 polymer ?
#
loop_
_entity_poly.entity_id
_entity_poly.type
_entity_poly.pdbx_seq_one_letter_code
_entity_poly.pdbx_strand_id
1 'polypeptide(L)'
;YHAIAYFSKLETPPTAFYCANDILAIGMLKYLAQSKNWYYHPSIISSDNIVESQYTTPMLTTVSLPKAEMAHLAIQILTDRMNGGHKAIVKTELQSTLIIRQSVRQYISTENEPEYYI
;
A
#
# COMPACT_ATOMS: atom_id res chain seq x y z
N TYR A 1 4.37 3.58 13.92
CA TYR A 1 3.81 4.01 15.20
C TYR A 1 3.78 5.53 15.36
N HIS A 2 4.93 6.22 15.30
CA HIS A 2 5.01 7.66 15.59
C HIS A 2 4.19 8.52 14.64
N ALA A 3 4.20 8.23 13.35
CA ALA A 3 3.46 8.99 12.35
C ALA A 3 1.95 8.97 12.62
N ILE A 4 1.35 7.78 12.79
CA ILE A 4 -0.09 7.67 13.05
C ILE A 4 -0.48 8.28 14.40
N ALA A 5 0.38 8.17 15.42
CA ALA A 5 0.18 8.80 16.71
C ALA A 5 0.16 10.34 16.64
N TYR A 6 0.93 10.90 15.72
CA TYR A 6 0.93 12.34 15.43
C TYR A 6 -0.35 12.73 14.68
N PHE A 7 -0.63 12.06 13.55
CA PHE A 7 -1.77 12.40 12.70
C PHE A 7 -3.12 12.24 13.40
N SER A 8 -3.26 11.25 14.29
CA SER A 8 -4.50 11.02 15.04
C SER A 8 -4.85 12.13 16.07
N LYS A 9 -3.92 13.04 16.34
CA LYS A 9 -4.09 14.15 17.28
C LYS A 9 -4.34 15.49 16.60
N LEU A 10 -4.29 15.53 15.27
CA LEU A 10 -4.59 16.74 14.53
C LEU A 10 -6.07 17.14 14.72
N GLU A 11 -6.35 18.42 14.62
CA GLU A 11 -7.72 18.94 14.64
C GLU A 11 -8.57 18.33 13.51
N THR A 12 -7.97 18.19 12.33
CA THR A 12 -8.54 17.48 11.17
C THR A 12 -7.63 16.33 10.76
N PRO A 13 -7.82 15.13 11.35
CA PRO A 13 -6.95 14.00 11.06
C PRO A 13 -7.25 13.42 9.66
N PRO A 14 -6.22 12.93 8.94
CA PRO A 14 -6.41 12.32 7.63
C PRO A 14 -7.39 11.14 7.66
N THR A 15 -8.26 11.05 6.67
CA THR A 15 -9.25 9.97 6.54
C THR A 15 -8.70 8.73 5.85
N ALA A 16 -7.54 8.84 5.17
CA ALA A 16 -6.88 7.74 4.48
C ALA A 16 -5.36 7.90 4.49
N PHE A 17 -4.65 6.76 4.42
CA PHE A 17 -3.19 6.67 4.31
C PHE A 17 -2.79 5.69 3.23
N TYR A 18 -1.80 6.10 2.42
CA TYR A 18 -1.01 5.20 1.61
C TYR A 18 0.33 4.96 2.31
N CYS A 19 0.63 3.71 2.62
CA CYS A 19 1.90 3.30 3.22
C CYS A 19 2.81 2.71 2.15
N ALA A 20 4.08 3.08 2.14
CA ALA A 20 5.05 2.62 1.14
C ALA A 20 5.20 1.09 1.08
N ASN A 21 4.94 0.38 2.19
CA ASN A 21 4.94 -1.07 2.25
C ASN A 21 4.00 -1.60 3.35
N ASP A 22 3.72 -2.90 3.29
CA ASP A 22 2.80 -3.57 4.21
C ASP A 22 3.27 -3.54 5.66
N ILE A 23 4.58 -3.61 5.91
CA ILE A 23 5.13 -3.60 7.29
C ILE A 23 4.79 -2.27 7.98
N LEU A 24 4.91 -1.15 7.27
CA LEU A 24 4.52 0.16 7.80
C LEU A 24 3.02 0.22 8.08
N ALA A 25 2.19 -0.28 7.16
CA ALA A 25 0.75 -0.32 7.31
C ALA A 25 0.31 -1.20 8.48
N ILE A 26 0.92 -2.37 8.66
CA ILE A 26 0.68 -3.27 9.80
C ILE A 26 1.03 -2.56 11.11
N GLY A 27 2.14 -1.81 11.14
CA GLY A 27 2.50 -0.99 12.30
C GLY A 27 1.45 0.08 12.62
N MET A 28 0.84 0.71 11.60
CA MET A 28 -0.26 1.66 11.79
C MET A 28 -1.53 0.98 12.32
N LEU A 29 -1.95 -0.14 11.71
CA LEU A 29 -3.11 -0.92 12.15
C LEU A 29 -2.95 -1.37 13.61
N LYS A 30 -1.75 -1.84 14.00
CA LYS A 30 -1.44 -2.22 15.38
C LYS A 30 -1.58 -1.04 16.35
N TYR A 31 -1.11 0.16 15.97
CA TYR A 31 -1.31 1.36 16.79
C TYR A 31 -2.79 1.67 16.97
N LEU A 32 -3.57 1.68 15.89
CA LEU A 32 -5.00 1.97 15.93
C LEU A 32 -5.76 0.98 16.81
N ALA A 33 -5.43 -0.31 16.71
CA ALA A 33 -6.03 -1.36 17.55
C ALA A 33 -5.72 -1.18 19.05
N GLN A 34 -4.60 -0.59 19.40
CA GLN A 34 -4.19 -0.30 20.79
C GLN A 34 -4.61 1.09 21.26
N SER A 35 -5.05 1.95 20.35
CA SER A 35 -5.47 3.32 20.67
C SER A 35 -6.79 3.33 21.42
N LYS A 36 -6.91 4.25 22.40
CA LYS A 36 -8.18 4.53 23.07
C LYS A 36 -9.14 5.39 22.25
N ASN A 37 -8.71 5.87 21.09
CA ASN A 37 -9.54 6.67 20.19
C ASN A 37 -10.40 5.77 19.29
N TRP A 38 -11.53 5.32 19.79
CA TRP A 38 -12.48 4.42 19.12
C TRP A 38 -13.15 5.02 17.88
N TYR A 39 -13.05 6.32 17.67
CA TYR A 39 -13.73 7.03 16.57
C TYR A 39 -12.83 7.21 15.35
N TYR A 40 -11.51 7.06 15.51
CA TYR A 40 -10.57 7.30 14.41
C TYR A 40 -10.17 6.00 13.71
N HIS A 41 -10.76 5.78 12.54
CA HIS A 41 -10.54 4.61 11.71
C HIS A 41 -10.26 5.02 10.26
N PRO A 42 -9.07 5.55 9.95
CA PRO A 42 -8.72 5.91 8.59
C PRO A 42 -8.64 4.67 7.68
N SER A 43 -8.92 4.86 6.38
CA SER A 43 -8.59 3.84 5.38
C SER A 43 -7.08 3.70 5.24
N ILE A 44 -6.59 2.46 5.13
CA ILE A 44 -5.15 2.19 4.98
C ILE A 44 -4.95 1.27 3.79
N ILE A 45 -4.07 1.71 2.87
CA ILE A 45 -3.62 0.94 1.71
C ILE A 45 -2.09 0.94 1.68
N SER A 46 -1.49 -0.11 1.13
CA SER A 46 -0.04 -0.27 1.03
C SER A 46 0.38 -1.04 -0.22
N SER A 47 1.67 -1.37 -0.30
CA SER A 47 2.25 -2.21 -1.35
C SER A 47 3.01 -3.37 -0.74
N ASP A 48 3.14 -4.44 -1.50
CA ASP A 48 3.96 -5.66 -1.39
C ASP A 48 3.15 -6.95 -1.31
N ASN A 49 1.93 -6.94 -0.76
CA ASN A 49 1.10 -8.12 -0.53
C ASN A 49 1.89 -9.25 0.16
N ILE A 50 2.51 -8.93 1.30
CA ILE A 50 3.18 -9.93 2.13
C ILE A 50 2.14 -10.85 2.79
N VAL A 51 2.58 -12.04 3.22
CA VAL A 51 1.68 -13.04 3.82
C VAL A 51 0.97 -12.49 5.05
N GLU A 52 1.65 -11.70 5.87
CA GLU A 52 1.14 -11.11 7.10
C GLU A 52 -0.02 -10.12 6.86
N SER A 53 -0.11 -9.53 5.67
CA SER A 53 -1.19 -8.59 5.31
C SER A 53 -2.59 -9.22 5.36
N GLN A 54 -2.68 -10.56 5.25
CA GLN A 54 -3.93 -11.33 5.32
C GLN A 54 -4.36 -11.65 6.75
N TYR A 55 -3.44 -11.54 7.71
CA TYR A 55 -3.68 -11.90 9.11
C TYR A 55 -3.86 -10.71 10.03
N THR A 56 -3.91 -9.51 9.48
CA THR A 56 -4.24 -8.29 10.24
C THR A 56 -5.75 -8.18 10.50
N THR A 57 -6.12 -7.42 11.52
CA THR A 57 -7.52 -7.04 11.76
C THR A 57 -7.60 -5.52 11.84
N PRO A 58 -8.24 -4.86 10.84
CA PRO A 58 -8.82 -5.41 9.61
C PRO A 58 -7.74 -5.96 8.66
N MET A 59 -8.10 -6.91 7.76
CA MET A 59 -7.18 -7.42 6.73
C MET A 59 -6.75 -6.29 5.80
N LEU A 60 -5.44 -6.20 5.50
CA LEU A 60 -4.84 -5.07 4.80
C LEU A 60 -5.06 -5.12 3.29
N THR A 61 -5.64 -4.06 2.75
CA THR A 61 -5.69 -3.78 1.30
C THR A 61 -4.31 -3.36 0.83
N THR A 62 -3.81 -3.99 -0.22
CA THR A 62 -2.42 -3.79 -0.68
C THR A 62 -2.28 -4.00 -2.18
N VAL A 63 -1.24 -3.42 -2.77
CA VAL A 63 -0.85 -3.64 -4.16
C VAL A 63 0.08 -4.84 -4.22
N SER A 64 -0.32 -5.86 -4.98
CA SER A 64 0.51 -7.05 -5.24
C SER A 64 1.40 -6.82 -6.44
N LEU A 65 2.71 -6.91 -6.23
CA LEU A 65 3.71 -6.85 -7.29
C LEU A 65 3.93 -8.25 -7.89
N PRO A 66 4.08 -8.39 -9.21
CA PRO A 66 4.36 -9.69 -9.87
C PRO A 66 5.83 -10.09 -9.67
N LYS A 67 6.21 -10.40 -8.43
CA LYS A 67 7.62 -10.58 -8.01
C LYS A 67 8.32 -11.71 -8.74
N ALA A 68 7.62 -12.81 -9.02
CA ALA A 68 8.19 -13.96 -9.75
C ALA A 68 8.53 -13.57 -11.19
N GLU A 69 7.61 -12.91 -11.89
CA GLU A 69 7.81 -12.42 -13.25
C GLU A 69 8.90 -11.35 -13.32
N MET A 70 8.91 -10.43 -12.34
CA MET A 70 9.97 -9.41 -12.22
C MET A 70 11.35 -10.05 -12.08
N ALA A 71 11.49 -11.05 -11.20
CA ALA A 71 12.75 -11.75 -11.00
C ALA A 71 13.17 -12.51 -12.25
N HIS A 72 12.24 -13.22 -12.90
CA HIS A 72 12.49 -13.97 -14.12
C HIS A 72 13.01 -13.06 -15.25
N LEU A 73 12.29 -11.96 -15.54
CA LEU A 73 12.67 -10.99 -16.56
C LEU A 73 14.00 -10.30 -16.24
N ALA A 74 14.25 -9.95 -14.98
CA ALA A 74 15.52 -9.34 -14.58
C ALA A 74 16.70 -10.27 -14.90
N ILE A 75 16.59 -11.56 -14.57
CA ILE A 75 17.61 -12.56 -14.88
C ILE A 75 17.78 -12.76 -16.38
N GLN A 76 16.69 -12.82 -17.15
CA GLN A 76 16.76 -12.95 -18.61
C GLN A 76 17.49 -11.77 -19.25
N ILE A 77 17.10 -10.53 -18.91
CA ILE A 77 17.72 -9.31 -19.45
C ILE A 77 19.20 -9.24 -19.07
N LEU A 78 19.54 -9.58 -17.82
CA LEU A 78 20.93 -9.59 -17.36
C LEU A 78 21.76 -10.63 -18.12
N THR A 79 21.26 -11.85 -18.22
CA THR A 79 21.97 -12.97 -18.90
C THR A 79 22.18 -12.68 -20.38
N ASP A 80 21.16 -12.15 -21.08
CA ASP A 80 21.28 -11.74 -22.48
C ASP A 80 22.39 -10.70 -22.65
N ARG A 81 22.41 -9.69 -21.81
CA ARG A 81 23.44 -8.64 -21.85
C ARG A 81 24.83 -9.17 -21.56
N MET A 82 24.98 -10.08 -20.60
CA MET A 82 26.28 -10.74 -20.27
C MET A 82 26.79 -11.57 -21.44
N ASN A 83 25.92 -12.20 -22.21
CA ASN A 83 26.26 -13.02 -23.38
C ASN A 83 26.44 -12.21 -24.67
N GLY A 84 26.50 -10.89 -24.59
CA GLY A 84 26.73 -10.01 -25.73
C GLY A 84 25.49 -9.73 -26.59
N GLY A 85 24.27 -9.97 -26.05
CA GLY A 85 23.00 -9.65 -26.68
C GLY A 85 22.73 -8.16 -26.78
N HIS A 86 21.60 -7.68 -26.26
CA HIS A 86 21.21 -6.27 -26.39
C HIS A 86 22.24 -5.31 -25.73
N LYS A 87 22.54 -4.21 -26.42
CA LYS A 87 23.42 -3.12 -25.93
C LYS A 87 22.64 -1.90 -25.47
N ALA A 88 21.44 -1.71 -26.01
CA ALA A 88 20.58 -0.60 -25.67
C ALA A 88 20.04 -0.71 -24.23
N ILE A 89 19.65 0.43 -23.65
CA ILE A 89 18.93 0.45 -22.38
C ILE A 89 17.53 -0.09 -22.62
N VAL A 90 17.15 -1.11 -21.84
CA VAL A 90 15.81 -1.72 -21.87
C VAL A 90 15.08 -1.30 -20.60
N LYS A 91 13.86 -0.76 -20.76
CA LYS A 91 12.91 -0.49 -19.68
C LYS A 91 11.74 -1.45 -19.83
N THR A 92 11.45 -2.23 -18.80
CA THR A 92 10.31 -3.14 -18.75
C THR A 92 9.40 -2.74 -17.61
N GLU A 93 8.11 -2.64 -17.87
CA GLU A 93 7.08 -2.35 -16.87
C GLU A 93 6.15 -3.55 -16.75
N LEU A 94 5.86 -3.95 -15.52
CA LEU A 94 4.93 -5.02 -15.21
C LEU A 94 3.74 -4.46 -14.43
N GLN A 95 2.54 -4.87 -14.81
CA GLN A 95 1.33 -4.43 -14.15
C GLN A 95 1.19 -5.07 -12.78
N SER A 96 0.96 -4.24 -11.77
CA SER A 96 0.61 -4.66 -10.41
C SER A 96 -0.91 -4.89 -10.29
N THR A 97 -1.32 -5.63 -9.26
CA THR A 97 -2.73 -5.91 -8.98
C THR A 97 -3.12 -5.36 -7.61
N LEU A 98 -4.22 -4.62 -7.56
CA LEU A 98 -4.78 -4.17 -6.29
C LEU A 98 -5.57 -5.32 -5.62
N ILE A 99 -5.19 -5.68 -4.41
CA ILE A 99 -5.86 -6.68 -3.58
C ILE A 99 -6.70 -5.94 -2.54
N ILE A 100 -7.99 -5.82 -2.82
CA ILE A 100 -8.93 -5.15 -1.92
C ILE A 100 -9.30 -6.08 -0.77
N ARG A 101 -9.17 -5.59 0.46
CA ARG A 101 -9.54 -6.27 1.70
C ARG A 101 -10.35 -5.34 2.61
N GLN A 102 -10.18 -5.42 3.92
CA GLN A 102 -11.03 -4.75 4.91
C GLN A 102 -10.48 -3.41 5.43
N SER A 103 -9.23 -3.07 5.15
CA SER A 103 -8.59 -1.86 5.68
C SER A 103 -8.98 -0.56 4.95
N VAL A 104 -9.82 -0.65 3.93
CA VAL A 104 -10.35 0.50 3.17
C VAL A 104 -11.87 0.48 3.27
N ARG A 105 -12.47 1.64 3.50
CA ARG A 105 -13.92 1.83 3.58
C ARG A 105 -14.34 3.02 2.74
N GLN A 106 -15.61 3.03 2.34
CA GLN A 106 -16.19 4.18 1.66
C GLN A 106 -16.17 5.39 2.61
N TYR A 107 -15.71 6.52 2.12
CA TYR A 107 -15.83 7.81 2.79
C TYR A 107 -17.23 8.34 2.53
N ILE A 108 -17.95 8.69 3.60
CA ILE A 108 -19.24 9.35 3.53
C ILE A 108 -18.99 10.79 3.99
N SER A 109 -18.96 11.73 3.04
CA SER A 109 -18.91 13.16 3.35
C SER A 109 -20.23 13.58 4.01
N THR A 110 -20.14 14.25 5.14
CA THR A 110 -21.29 14.87 5.80
C THR A 110 -21.54 16.30 5.33
N GLU A 111 -20.67 16.84 4.50
CA GLU A 111 -20.76 18.18 3.93
C GLU A 111 -20.68 18.10 2.39
N ASN A 112 -21.36 19.00 1.69
CA ASN A 112 -21.31 19.15 0.23
C ASN A 112 -19.91 19.65 -0.19
N GLU A 113 -18.91 18.76 -0.23
CA GLU A 113 -17.65 19.06 -0.85
C GLU A 113 -17.81 18.99 -2.38
N PRO A 114 -17.21 19.93 -3.13
CA PRO A 114 -17.23 19.87 -4.59
C PRO A 114 -16.56 18.59 -5.07
N GLU A 115 -17.24 17.84 -5.94
CA GLU A 115 -16.68 16.67 -6.61
C GLU A 115 -15.45 17.09 -7.43
N TYR A 116 -14.26 16.72 -6.96
CA TYR A 116 -13.07 16.80 -7.78
C TYR A 116 -12.95 15.49 -8.59
N TYR A 117 -13.37 15.55 -9.86
CA TYR A 117 -13.03 14.52 -10.84
C TYR A 117 -11.58 14.75 -11.29
N ILE A 118 -10.74 13.74 -11.12
CA ILE A 118 -9.40 13.67 -11.72
C ILE A 118 -9.50 12.81 -12.97
#